data_f2029b958b70130d7630d1f9f2b248d6
#
_entry.id   f2029b958b70130d7630d1f9f2b248d6
#
_cell.length_a   1.000
_cell.length_b   1.000
_cell.length_c   1.000
_cell.angle_alpha   90.00
_cell.angle_beta   90.00
_cell.angle_gamma   90.00
#
_symmetry.space_group_name_H-M   'P 1'
#
loop_
_entity.id
_entity.type
_entity.pdbx_description
1 polymer ?
#
loop_
_entity_poly.entity_id
_entity_poly.type
_entity_poly.pdbx_seq_one_letter_code
_entity_poly.pdbx_strand_id
1 'polypeptide(L)'
;MKLIYLITILTLLSSCGQVNTKAEQEATERKTAESEPTKLSLADTTIKFMWRDMKYDSTLNDSFSSIFLNVDYIKAMTNQEKAALGYVSTFIGNECWWDGEANNDRSNLDCKIITALGLGYQCSESHLGFLRKWFSTDKEVLSELEDSNCPTTPYTATIQDTFSKIVISTKGDSISVYYEASAVNMREQESWEWTETVHFIATTDNLKLIKKDKSEVNHEKFEMTEE
;
A
#
# COMPACT_ATOMS: atom_id res chain seq x y z
N MET A 1 9.45 -57.77 -9.42
CA MET A 1 9.30 -58.57 -8.18
C MET A 1 8.14 -57.96 -7.40
N LYS A 2 7.13 -58.82 -7.18
CA LYS A 2 5.89 -58.56 -6.42
C LYS A 2 6.22 -58.49 -4.93
N LEU A 3 5.58 -57.63 -4.18
CA LEU A 3 5.10 -58.00 -2.84
C LEU A 3 3.87 -57.16 -2.46
N ILE A 4 2.77 -57.88 -2.38
CA ILE A 4 1.44 -57.56 -1.86
C ILE A 4 1.51 -57.78 -0.34
N TYR A 5 1.01 -56.86 0.47
CA TYR A 5 0.55 -57.14 1.83
C TYR A 5 -0.85 -56.60 2.05
N LEU A 6 -1.71 -57.53 2.08
CA LEU A 6 -3.12 -57.56 2.53
C LEU A 6 -3.08 -58.00 4.00
N ILE A 7 -3.95 -57.53 4.88
CA ILE A 7 -4.38 -58.10 6.19
C ILE A 7 -4.89 -56.89 7.03
N THR A 8 -5.97 -56.86 7.76
CA THR A 8 -7.16 -57.70 7.99
C THR A 8 -8.17 -56.85 8.76
N ILE A 9 -9.43 -57.11 8.46
CA ILE A 9 -10.62 -56.62 9.15
C ILE A 9 -10.66 -57.20 10.59
N LEU A 10 -11.06 -56.39 11.56
CA LEU A 10 -11.61 -56.89 12.80
C LEU A 10 -12.82 -56.09 13.24
N THR A 11 -13.97 -56.67 13.05
CA THR A 11 -15.28 -56.29 13.57
C THR A 11 -15.40 -56.71 15.03
N LEU A 12 -15.89 -55.84 15.89
CA LEU A 12 -16.53 -56.22 17.14
C LEU A 12 -17.84 -55.43 17.34
N LEU A 13 -18.92 -56.18 17.22
CA LEU A 13 -20.28 -55.87 17.62
C LEU A 13 -20.45 -56.10 19.14
N SER A 14 -21.24 -55.30 19.73
CA SER A 14 -22.19 -55.47 20.84
C SER A 14 -22.18 -54.22 21.73
N SER A 15 -23.23 -53.65 22.24
CA SER A 15 -24.48 -54.22 22.71
C SER A 15 -25.49 -53.13 23.03
N CYS A 16 -26.76 -53.44 22.92
CA CYS A 16 -27.95 -52.69 23.32
C CYS A 16 -27.89 -52.00 24.68
N GLY A 17 -28.53 -50.84 24.74
CA GLY A 17 -28.99 -50.17 25.95
C GLY A 17 -29.97 -49.05 25.61
N GLN A 18 -31.28 -49.37 25.46
CA GLN A 18 -32.34 -48.36 25.36
C GLN A 18 -32.55 -47.74 26.74
N VAL A 19 -32.40 -46.44 26.84
CA VAL A 19 -33.06 -45.63 27.87
C VAL A 19 -33.71 -44.44 27.18
N ASN A 20 -35.05 -44.46 27.13
CA ASN A 20 -35.89 -43.34 26.76
C ASN A 20 -35.80 -42.26 27.84
N THR A 21 -35.32 -41.10 27.45
CA THR A 21 -35.69 -39.85 28.13
C THR A 21 -35.95 -38.78 27.08
N LYS A 22 -37.21 -38.41 26.94
CA LYS A 22 -37.64 -37.17 26.28
C LYS A 22 -36.95 -35.99 26.96
N ALA A 23 -36.03 -35.36 26.26
CA ALA A 23 -35.61 -34.01 26.56
C ALA A 23 -35.89 -33.20 25.28
N GLU A 24 -36.76 -32.21 25.43
CA GLU A 24 -37.05 -31.19 24.46
C GLU A 24 -35.74 -30.54 24.00
N GLN A 25 -35.39 -30.72 22.74
CA GLN A 25 -34.38 -29.90 22.10
C GLN A 25 -34.99 -28.54 21.75
N GLU A 26 -34.90 -27.60 22.65
CA GLU A 26 -34.89 -26.18 22.29
C GLU A 26 -33.62 -25.92 21.46
N ALA A 27 -33.76 -25.92 20.15
CA ALA A 27 -32.78 -25.42 19.24
C ALA A 27 -32.71 -23.91 19.44
N THR A 28 -31.82 -23.46 20.34
CA THR A 28 -31.42 -22.08 20.44
C THR A 28 -30.61 -21.79 19.17
N GLU A 29 -31.26 -21.26 18.16
CA GLU A 29 -30.58 -20.54 17.08
C GLU A 29 -29.76 -19.42 17.69
N ARG A 30 -28.49 -19.65 17.95
CA ARG A 30 -27.50 -18.58 18.09
C ARG A 30 -27.38 -17.89 16.75
N LYS A 31 -28.19 -16.86 16.53
CA LYS A 31 -27.86 -15.82 15.58
C LYS A 31 -26.48 -15.30 15.99
N THR A 32 -25.48 -15.66 15.21
CA THR A 32 -24.19 -15.00 15.24
C THR A 32 -24.48 -13.56 14.89
N ALA A 33 -24.55 -12.68 15.90
CA ALA A 33 -24.62 -11.26 15.68
C ALA A 33 -23.31 -10.89 14.98
N GLU A 34 -23.39 -10.64 13.69
CA GLU A 34 -22.36 -9.99 12.93
C GLU A 34 -22.19 -8.62 13.61
N SER A 35 -21.12 -8.46 14.40
CA SER A 35 -20.82 -7.21 15.07
C SER A 35 -20.57 -6.18 13.97
N GLU A 36 -21.39 -5.14 13.91
CA GLU A 36 -21.11 -4.01 13.04
C GLU A 36 -19.67 -3.53 13.29
N PRO A 37 -18.89 -3.27 12.24
CA PRO A 37 -17.52 -2.81 12.39
C PRO A 37 -17.50 -1.54 13.23
N THR A 38 -16.73 -1.54 14.29
CA THR A 38 -16.62 -0.39 15.20
C THR A 38 -16.13 0.80 14.39
N LYS A 39 -16.97 1.84 14.30
CA LYS A 39 -16.68 3.05 13.54
C LYS A 39 -15.49 3.76 14.18
N LEU A 40 -14.42 3.93 13.41
CA LEU A 40 -13.24 4.69 13.81
C LEU A 40 -13.56 6.19 13.72
N SER A 41 -13.10 6.99 14.68
CA SER A 41 -13.15 8.44 14.60
C SER A 41 -11.73 8.98 14.63
N LEU A 42 -11.23 9.37 13.46
CA LEU A 42 -9.95 10.05 13.29
C LEU A 42 -10.12 11.53 13.66
N ALA A 43 -9.04 12.18 14.07
CA ALA A 43 -9.03 13.62 14.28
C ALA A 43 -9.19 14.34 12.93
N ASP A 44 -9.96 15.45 12.92
CA ASP A 44 -10.11 16.26 11.72
C ASP A 44 -8.83 17.06 11.48
N THR A 45 -8.04 16.64 10.49
CA THR A 45 -6.76 17.25 10.16
C THR A 45 -6.55 17.38 8.66
N THR A 46 -5.69 18.32 8.26
CA THR A 46 -5.15 18.41 6.89
C THR A 46 -3.67 18.72 7.01
N ILE A 47 -2.84 17.80 6.57
CA ILE A 47 -1.39 17.83 6.78
C ILE A 47 -0.66 17.77 5.43
N LYS A 48 0.24 18.73 5.19
CA LYS A 48 1.23 18.62 4.13
C LYS A 48 2.25 17.56 4.57
N PHE A 49 2.15 16.37 3.95
CA PHE A 49 2.97 15.22 4.29
C PHE A 49 4.33 15.26 3.60
N MET A 50 4.33 15.59 2.31
CA MET A 50 5.52 15.62 1.46
C MET A 50 5.48 16.85 0.56
N TRP A 51 6.65 17.43 0.29
CA TRP A 51 6.83 18.49 -0.70
C TRP A 51 8.25 18.49 -1.25
N ARG A 52 8.44 19.13 -2.41
CA ARG A 52 9.75 19.42 -2.97
C ARG A 52 10.12 20.87 -2.70
N ASP A 53 11.39 21.09 -2.48
CA ASP A 53 11.99 22.41 -2.34
C ASP A 53 13.45 22.37 -2.80
N MET A 54 14.00 23.53 -3.12
CA MET A 54 15.39 23.65 -3.52
C MET A 54 16.31 23.57 -2.30
N LYS A 55 17.31 22.70 -2.39
CA LYS A 55 18.36 22.56 -1.38
C LYS A 55 19.70 22.94 -2.02
N TYR A 56 20.37 23.91 -1.42
CA TYR A 56 21.72 24.31 -1.83
C TYR A 56 22.75 23.34 -1.25
N ASP A 57 23.65 22.85 -2.11
CA ASP A 57 24.80 22.05 -1.72
C ASP A 57 26.08 22.89 -1.90
N SER A 58 26.70 23.25 -0.78
CA SER A 58 27.91 24.06 -0.77
C SER A 58 29.16 23.35 -1.34
N THR A 59 29.15 22.01 -1.38
CA THR A 59 30.25 21.24 -1.95
C THR A 59 30.22 21.23 -3.48
N LEU A 60 29.01 21.21 -4.03
CA LEU A 60 28.78 21.26 -5.48
C LEU A 60 28.63 22.70 -5.99
N ASN A 61 28.44 23.65 -5.08
CA ASN A 61 28.09 25.04 -5.38
C ASN A 61 26.86 25.16 -6.27
N ASP A 62 25.88 24.29 -6.03
CA ASP A 62 24.67 24.15 -6.84
C ASP A 62 23.44 23.92 -5.98
N SER A 63 22.27 24.12 -6.57
CA SER A 63 20.97 23.88 -5.95
C SER A 63 20.22 22.77 -6.67
N PHE A 64 19.68 21.83 -5.92
CA PHE A 64 18.91 20.73 -6.46
C PHE A 64 17.56 20.56 -5.76
N SER A 65 16.57 20.04 -6.49
CA SER A 65 15.26 19.73 -5.91
C SER A 65 15.39 18.54 -4.95
N SER A 66 14.93 18.72 -3.74
CA SER A 66 14.96 17.68 -2.69
C SER A 66 13.58 17.45 -2.12
N ILE A 67 13.33 16.22 -1.66
CA ILE A 67 12.11 15.82 -0.99
C ILE A 67 12.22 16.12 0.49
N PHE A 68 11.17 16.74 1.03
CA PHE A 68 10.96 16.97 2.44
C PHE A 68 9.71 16.22 2.92
N LEU A 69 9.81 15.58 4.08
CA LEU A 69 8.72 14.86 4.72
C LEU A 69 8.41 15.49 6.07
N ASN A 70 7.14 15.48 6.45
CA ASN A 70 6.70 15.90 7.78
C ASN A 70 7.00 14.81 8.82
N VAL A 71 8.23 14.84 9.34
CA VAL A 71 8.75 13.80 10.25
C VAL A 71 7.96 13.71 11.55
N ASP A 72 7.46 14.83 12.08
CA ASP A 72 6.69 14.81 13.32
C ASP A 72 5.31 14.19 13.12
N TYR A 73 4.68 14.45 11.98
CA TYR A 73 3.46 13.77 11.62
C TYR A 73 3.67 12.27 11.42
N ILE A 74 4.74 11.85 10.75
CA ILE A 74 5.07 10.43 10.55
C ILE A 74 5.13 9.66 11.88
N LYS A 75 5.70 10.25 12.93
CA LYS A 75 5.77 9.65 14.27
C LYS A 75 4.40 9.49 14.93
N ALA A 76 3.45 10.35 14.60
CA ALA A 76 2.12 10.38 15.18
C ALA A 76 1.06 9.64 14.34
N MET A 77 1.40 9.21 13.13
CA MET A 77 0.47 8.57 12.19
C MET A 77 -0.12 7.29 12.71
N THR A 78 -1.41 7.11 12.45
CA THR A 78 -2.09 5.83 12.61
C THR A 78 -1.66 4.83 11.52
N ASN A 79 -1.91 3.55 11.76
CA ASN A 79 -1.62 2.54 10.72
C ASN A 79 -2.53 2.67 9.49
N GLN A 80 -3.75 3.20 9.67
CA GLN A 80 -4.69 3.47 8.58
C GLN A 80 -4.13 4.57 7.65
N GLU A 81 -3.62 5.65 8.22
CA GLU A 81 -2.97 6.73 7.47
C GLU A 81 -1.70 6.23 6.75
N LYS A 82 -0.90 5.38 7.41
CA LYS A 82 0.27 4.73 6.79
C LYS A 82 -0.14 3.82 5.64
N ALA A 83 -1.25 3.09 5.76
CA ALA A 83 -1.74 2.21 4.71
C ALA A 83 -2.25 3.03 3.50
N ALA A 84 -2.97 4.13 3.73
CA ALA A 84 -3.42 5.02 2.67
C ALA A 84 -2.24 5.63 1.88
N LEU A 85 -1.24 6.16 2.58
CA LEU A 85 -0.03 6.70 1.97
C LEU A 85 0.83 5.63 1.31
N GLY A 86 0.99 4.48 1.95
CA GLY A 86 1.72 3.34 1.40
C GLY A 86 1.12 2.84 0.10
N TYR A 87 -0.23 2.75 0.02
CA TYR A 87 -0.93 2.38 -1.20
C TYR A 87 -0.69 3.38 -2.34
N VAL A 88 -0.90 4.68 -2.08
CA VAL A 88 -0.66 5.73 -3.09
C VAL A 88 0.78 5.70 -3.58
N SER A 89 1.75 5.51 -2.69
CA SER A 89 3.17 5.47 -3.01
C SER A 89 3.63 4.15 -3.68
N THR A 90 2.74 3.16 -3.83
CA THR A 90 3.05 1.91 -4.55
C THR A 90 3.24 2.14 -6.05
N PHE A 91 2.45 3.04 -6.63
CA PHE A 91 2.29 3.16 -8.09
C PHE A 91 3.07 4.33 -8.70
N ILE A 92 3.60 5.24 -7.88
CA ILE A 92 4.43 6.37 -8.31
C ILE A 92 5.76 6.25 -7.59
N GLY A 93 6.85 6.06 -8.32
CA GLY A 93 7.89 5.46 -7.65
C GLY A 93 9.34 5.74 -7.92
N ASN A 94 9.71 6.84 -8.52
CA ASN A 94 11.13 7.14 -8.64
C ASN A 94 11.75 7.87 -7.44
N GLU A 95 11.13 7.73 -6.27
CA GLU A 95 11.67 8.25 -5.01
C GLU A 95 12.74 7.35 -4.38
N CYS A 96 13.12 6.28 -5.09
CA CYS A 96 14.09 5.29 -4.64
C CYS A 96 15.45 5.51 -5.30
N TRP A 97 16.52 5.27 -4.55
CA TRP A 97 17.89 5.22 -5.07
C TRP A 97 18.61 3.98 -4.51
N TRP A 98 19.69 3.60 -5.18
CA TRP A 98 20.57 2.56 -4.69
C TRP A 98 21.58 3.14 -3.69
N ASP A 99 21.73 2.44 -2.56
CA ASP A 99 22.74 2.73 -1.57
C ASP A 99 23.80 1.60 -1.61
N GLY A 100 24.69 1.71 -2.57
CA GLY A 100 25.75 0.74 -2.81
C GLY A 100 25.61 -0.07 -4.09
N GLU A 101 26.27 -1.24 -4.15
CA GLU A 101 26.23 -2.11 -5.33
C GLU A 101 24.83 -2.75 -5.47
N ALA A 102 24.31 -2.72 -6.69
CA ALA A 102 23.03 -3.33 -7.00
C ALA A 102 23.12 -4.85 -6.85
N ASN A 103 22.28 -5.40 -6.00
CA ASN A 103 22.06 -6.84 -5.90
C ASN A 103 20.63 -7.18 -6.33
N ASN A 104 20.40 -8.45 -6.65
CA ASN A 104 19.12 -8.89 -7.21
C ASN A 104 17.97 -8.85 -6.21
N ASP A 105 18.24 -8.76 -4.93
CA ASP A 105 17.22 -8.76 -3.87
C ASP A 105 16.68 -7.36 -3.54
N ARG A 106 17.28 -6.31 -4.11
CA ARG A 106 16.88 -4.92 -3.89
C ARG A 106 16.97 -4.44 -2.43
N SER A 107 17.69 -5.16 -1.58
CA SER A 107 17.77 -4.85 -0.15
C SER A 107 18.42 -3.49 0.14
N ASN A 108 19.22 -2.98 -0.80
CA ASN A 108 19.87 -1.67 -0.74
C ASN A 108 19.09 -0.56 -1.47
N LEU A 109 17.82 -0.81 -1.85
CA LEU A 109 16.97 0.20 -2.45
C LEU A 109 16.30 1.05 -1.36
N ASP A 110 16.67 2.31 -1.28
CA ASP A 110 16.12 3.25 -0.31
C ASP A 110 15.04 4.14 -0.94
N CYS A 111 13.83 4.05 -0.44
CA CYS A 111 12.66 4.78 -0.94
C CYS A 111 12.17 5.74 0.13
N LYS A 112 12.37 7.04 -0.07
CA LYS A 112 12.12 8.05 0.96
C LYS A 112 10.76 7.93 1.65
N ILE A 113 9.67 7.83 0.88
CA ILE A 113 8.32 7.76 1.44
C ILE A 113 8.10 6.43 2.17
N ILE A 114 8.30 5.32 1.49
CA ILE A 114 8.03 3.97 2.03
C ILE A 114 8.95 3.66 3.22
N THR A 115 10.23 4.03 3.13
CA THR A 115 11.18 3.88 4.24
C THR A 115 10.79 4.75 5.44
N ALA A 116 10.39 6.00 5.20
CA ALA A 116 9.94 6.89 6.28
C ALA A 116 8.67 6.40 6.98
N LEU A 117 7.77 5.72 6.25
CA LEU A 117 6.59 5.06 6.82
C LEU A 117 6.93 3.78 7.62
N GLY A 118 8.18 3.32 7.56
CA GLY A 118 8.63 2.09 8.22
C GLY A 118 8.15 0.82 7.51
N LEU A 119 7.90 0.88 6.20
CA LEU A 119 7.36 -0.23 5.42
C LEU A 119 8.41 -0.99 4.60
N GLY A 120 9.68 -0.64 4.75
CA GLY A 120 10.78 -1.21 3.97
C GLY A 120 11.03 -0.40 2.68
N TYR A 121 11.20 -1.06 1.56
CA TYR A 121 11.30 -0.42 0.25
C TYR A 121 10.05 -0.70 -0.60
N GLN A 122 9.85 0.10 -1.62
CA GLN A 122 8.69 0.00 -2.50
C GLN A 122 8.57 -1.41 -3.11
N CYS A 123 7.37 -1.97 -3.03
CA CYS A 123 7.05 -3.34 -3.45
C CYS A 123 7.84 -4.46 -2.73
N SER A 124 8.45 -4.18 -1.59
CA SER A 124 8.99 -5.22 -0.72
C SER A 124 7.87 -6.07 -0.12
N GLU A 125 8.19 -7.28 0.32
CA GLU A 125 7.21 -8.15 0.99
C GLU A 125 6.67 -7.52 2.28
N SER A 126 7.48 -6.73 3.01
CA SER A 126 7.02 -5.97 4.16
C SER A 126 6.02 -4.89 3.78
N HIS A 127 6.25 -4.15 2.68
CA HIS A 127 5.33 -3.13 2.17
C HIS A 127 4.02 -3.75 1.68
N LEU A 128 4.09 -4.69 0.75
CA LEU A 128 2.90 -5.33 0.18
C LEU A 128 2.12 -6.15 1.21
N GLY A 129 2.81 -6.85 2.11
CA GLY A 129 2.20 -7.60 3.21
C GLY A 129 1.45 -6.69 4.19
N PHE A 130 2.00 -5.50 4.50
CA PHE A 130 1.31 -4.49 5.30
C PHE A 130 0.03 -4.00 4.59
N LEU A 131 0.10 -3.68 3.28
CA LEU A 131 -1.07 -3.23 2.51
C LEU A 131 -2.13 -4.32 2.40
N ARG A 132 -1.75 -5.56 2.06
CA ARG A 132 -2.69 -6.70 1.98
C ARG A 132 -3.43 -6.92 3.30
N LYS A 133 -2.77 -6.70 4.43
CA LYS A 133 -3.41 -6.77 5.75
C LYS A 133 -4.48 -5.69 5.90
N TRP A 134 -4.17 -4.44 5.59
CA TRP A 134 -5.09 -3.30 5.77
C TRP A 134 -6.21 -3.26 4.75
N PHE A 135 -5.99 -3.76 3.54
CA PHE A 135 -6.99 -3.86 2.47
C PHE A 135 -7.57 -5.26 2.32
N SER A 136 -7.52 -6.10 3.37
CA SER A 136 -7.87 -7.53 3.29
C SER A 136 -9.29 -7.82 2.80
N THR A 137 -10.21 -6.86 2.92
CA THR A 137 -11.60 -6.97 2.44
C THR A 137 -11.84 -6.26 1.09
N ASP A 138 -10.84 -5.55 0.57
CA ASP A 138 -10.93 -4.77 -0.67
C ASP A 138 -10.29 -5.54 -1.84
N LYS A 139 -11.13 -6.25 -2.59
CA LYS A 139 -10.68 -7.11 -3.70
C LYS A 139 -10.05 -6.33 -4.85
N GLU A 140 -10.51 -5.09 -5.09
CA GLU A 140 -9.99 -4.25 -6.16
C GLU A 140 -8.55 -3.84 -5.85
N VAL A 141 -8.31 -3.31 -4.64
CA VAL A 141 -6.96 -2.97 -4.18
C VAL A 141 -6.05 -4.21 -4.14
N LEU A 142 -6.54 -5.36 -3.66
CA LEU A 142 -5.73 -6.58 -3.64
C LEU A 142 -5.32 -7.02 -5.04
N SER A 143 -6.22 -6.94 -6.03
CA SER A 143 -5.89 -7.23 -7.42
C SER A 143 -4.88 -6.24 -8.00
N GLU A 144 -5.04 -4.94 -7.75
CA GLU A 144 -4.07 -3.92 -8.17
C GLU A 144 -2.67 -4.18 -7.59
N LEU A 145 -2.58 -4.60 -6.33
CA LEU A 145 -1.30 -4.92 -5.67
C LEU A 145 -0.65 -6.20 -6.22
N GLU A 146 -1.44 -7.16 -6.71
CA GLU A 146 -0.95 -8.38 -7.37
C GLU A 146 -0.49 -8.10 -8.79
N ASP A 147 -1.25 -7.27 -9.52
CA ASP A 147 -0.97 -6.91 -10.91
C ASP A 147 0.04 -5.76 -11.04
N SER A 148 0.43 -5.14 -9.91
CA SER A 148 1.28 -3.96 -9.92
C SER A 148 2.64 -4.26 -10.58
N ASN A 149 2.92 -3.52 -11.65
CA ASN A 149 4.26 -3.43 -12.22
C ASN A 149 5.15 -2.63 -11.26
N CYS A 150 5.54 -3.25 -10.18
CA CYS A 150 6.47 -2.65 -9.24
C CYS A 150 7.77 -2.29 -9.96
N PRO A 151 8.27 -1.06 -9.84
CA PRO A 151 9.51 -0.66 -10.49
C PRO A 151 10.63 -1.61 -10.07
N THR A 152 11.27 -2.24 -11.05
CA THR A 152 12.36 -3.18 -10.80
C THR A 152 13.64 -2.47 -10.38
N THR A 153 13.88 -1.29 -10.95
CA THR A 153 14.96 -0.38 -10.53
C THR A 153 14.59 1.05 -10.89
N PRO A 154 14.97 2.07 -10.09
CA PRO A 154 14.68 3.48 -10.39
C PRO A 154 15.31 3.99 -11.69
N TYR A 155 16.45 3.44 -12.09
CA TYR A 155 17.26 3.95 -13.20
C TYR A 155 17.02 3.25 -14.55
N THR A 156 16.20 2.22 -14.60
CA THR A 156 15.95 1.48 -15.85
C THR A 156 14.63 1.83 -16.50
N ALA A 157 13.76 2.54 -15.81
CA ALA A 157 12.50 2.99 -16.39
C ALA A 157 12.75 4.11 -17.42
N THR A 158 12.20 3.92 -18.63
CA THR A 158 12.24 4.96 -19.67
C THR A 158 11.41 6.18 -19.24
N ILE A 159 10.34 5.93 -18.52
CA ILE A 159 9.49 6.98 -17.93
C ILE A 159 9.79 7.01 -16.42
N GLN A 160 10.14 8.18 -15.94
CA GLN A 160 10.41 8.43 -14.52
C GLN A 160 9.29 9.27 -13.95
N ASP A 161 8.54 8.69 -13.03
CA ASP A 161 7.45 9.37 -12.33
C ASP A 161 7.85 9.71 -10.89
N THR A 162 7.31 10.81 -10.39
CA THR A 162 7.66 11.35 -9.08
C THR A 162 6.53 12.19 -8.50
N PHE A 163 6.51 12.29 -7.16
CA PHE A 163 5.63 13.24 -6.48
C PHE A 163 6.28 14.63 -6.37
N SER A 164 5.46 15.66 -6.59
CA SER A 164 5.82 17.04 -6.28
C SER A 164 5.27 17.45 -4.91
N LYS A 165 4.13 16.90 -4.51
CA LYS A 165 3.47 17.20 -3.25
C LYS A 165 2.51 16.09 -2.85
N ILE A 166 2.40 15.85 -1.54
CA ILE A 166 1.37 14.98 -0.96
C ILE A 166 0.74 15.69 0.24
N VAL A 167 -0.59 15.69 0.28
CA VAL A 167 -1.40 16.18 1.41
C VAL A 167 -2.32 15.06 1.86
N ILE A 168 -2.34 14.78 3.15
CA ILE A 168 -3.30 13.85 3.75
C ILE A 168 -4.30 14.61 4.60
N SER A 169 -5.57 14.26 4.46
CA SER A 169 -6.66 14.83 5.24
C SER A 169 -7.47 13.71 5.88
N THR A 170 -7.83 13.88 7.15
CA THR A 170 -8.68 12.95 7.88
C THR A 170 -9.91 13.68 8.40
N LYS A 171 -11.07 13.02 8.36
CA LYS A 171 -12.32 13.52 8.90
C LYS A 171 -13.26 12.38 9.30
N GLY A 172 -13.49 12.21 10.59
CA GLY A 172 -14.28 11.09 11.09
C GLY A 172 -13.63 9.74 10.77
N ASP A 173 -14.24 8.94 9.90
CA ASP A 173 -13.68 7.68 9.41
C ASP A 173 -13.05 7.78 8.02
N SER A 174 -13.03 8.96 7.43
CA SER A 174 -12.53 9.19 6.07
C SER A 174 -11.07 9.62 6.08
N ILE A 175 -10.30 9.07 5.15
CA ILE A 175 -8.93 9.49 4.83
C ILE A 175 -8.90 9.87 3.35
N SER A 176 -8.33 11.02 3.04
CA SER A 176 -8.10 11.46 1.66
C SER A 176 -6.63 11.80 1.47
N VAL A 177 -6.03 11.24 0.43
CA VAL A 177 -4.64 11.52 0.04
C VAL A 177 -4.67 12.25 -1.30
N TYR A 178 -4.39 13.56 -1.26
CA TYR A 178 -4.18 14.37 -2.45
C TYR A 178 -2.71 14.38 -2.81
N TYR A 179 -2.39 14.26 -4.09
CA TYR A 179 -1.03 14.43 -4.55
C TYR A 179 -0.95 15.15 -5.90
N GLU A 180 0.18 15.78 -6.11
CA GLU A 180 0.66 16.31 -7.38
C GLU A 180 1.80 15.42 -7.83
N ALA A 181 1.77 14.97 -9.08
CA ALA A 181 2.79 14.10 -9.64
C ALA A 181 3.16 14.52 -11.05
N SER A 182 4.39 14.19 -11.43
CA SER A 182 4.90 14.36 -12.77
C SER A 182 5.59 13.10 -13.25
N ALA A 183 5.65 12.93 -14.57
CA ALA A 183 6.43 11.89 -15.22
C ALA A 183 7.25 12.52 -16.34
N VAL A 184 8.44 12.00 -16.59
CA VAL A 184 9.34 12.48 -17.65
C VAL A 184 9.87 11.28 -18.44
N ASN A 185 9.80 11.37 -19.76
CA ASN A 185 10.51 10.53 -20.69
C ASN A 185 11.62 11.34 -21.36
N MET A 186 12.82 11.23 -20.83
CA MET A 186 13.99 11.97 -21.35
C MET A 186 14.34 11.58 -22.78
N ARG A 187 14.06 10.34 -23.19
CA ARG A 187 14.36 9.86 -24.55
C ARG A 187 13.46 10.48 -25.60
N GLU A 188 12.16 10.59 -25.29
CA GLU A 188 11.17 11.15 -26.19
C GLU A 188 10.97 12.66 -25.97
N GLN A 189 11.64 13.23 -24.97
CA GLN A 189 11.54 14.65 -24.56
C GLN A 189 10.09 15.03 -24.24
N GLU A 190 9.43 14.20 -23.47
CA GLU A 190 8.04 14.38 -23.09
C GLU A 190 7.90 14.41 -21.56
N SER A 191 6.97 15.23 -21.09
CA SER A 191 6.60 15.32 -19.67
C SER A 191 5.09 15.30 -19.50
N TRP A 192 4.65 14.77 -18.36
CA TRP A 192 3.27 14.71 -17.95
C TRP A 192 3.14 15.24 -16.54
N GLU A 193 2.07 15.97 -16.28
CA GLU A 193 1.73 16.43 -14.94
C GLU A 193 0.25 16.14 -14.66
N TRP A 194 -0.07 15.73 -13.43
CA TRP A 194 -1.44 15.50 -12.99
C TRP A 194 -1.57 15.68 -11.50
N THR A 195 -2.81 15.82 -11.06
CA THR A 195 -3.18 15.72 -9.65
C THR A 195 -4.16 14.58 -9.45
N GLU A 196 -4.16 13.99 -8.27
CA GLU A 196 -5.14 12.97 -7.91
C GLU A 196 -5.47 13.04 -6.43
N THR A 197 -6.73 12.76 -6.11
CA THR A 197 -7.18 12.55 -4.74
C THR A 197 -7.73 11.14 -4.59
N VAL A 198 -7.12 10.37 -3.71
CA VAL A 198 -7.56 9.00 -3.39
C VAL A 198 -8.29 9.03 -2.06
N HIS A 199 -9.51 8.47 -2.04
CA HIS A 199 -10.41 8.51 -0.90
C HIS A 199 -10.60 7.14 -0.29
N PHE A 200 -10.50 7.05 1.03
CA PHE A 200 -10.62 5.82 1.80
C PHE A 200 -11.61 5.99 2.95
N ILE A 201 -12.21 4.87 3.37
CA ILE A 201 -12.92 4.74 4.65
C ILE A 201 -12.13 3.78 5.53
N ALA A 202 -11.85 4.22 6.74
CA ALA A 202 -11.11 3.47 7.75
C ALA A 202 -12.04 2.86 8.79
N THR A 203 -11.76 1.62 9.18
CA THR A 203 -12.28 0.98 10.38
C THR A 203 -11.13 0.71 11.35
N THR A 204 -11.40 0.06 12.46
CA THR A 204 -10.36 -0.27 13.46
C THR A 204 -9.22 -1.12 12.85
N ASP A 205 -9.54 -2.01 11.93
CA ASP A 205 -8.65 -3.07 11.41
C ASP A 205 -8.58 -3.15 9.88
N ASN A 206 -9.34 -2.33 9.17
CA ASN A 206 -9.39 -2.32 7.71
C ASN A 206 -9.40 -0.90 7.14
N LEU A 207 -8.96 -0.81 5.89
CA LEU A 207 -9.07 0.36 5.04
C LEU A 207 -9.73 -0.06 3.73
N LYS A 208 -10.67 0.74 3.23
CA LYS A 208 -11.37 0.50 1.97
C LYS A 208 -11.17 1.69 1.04
N LEU A 209 -10.75 1.43 -0.19
CA LEU A 209 -10.73 2.40 -1.27
C LEU A 209 -12.17 2.72 -1.70
N ILE A 210 -12.50 3.99 -1.81
CA ILE A 210 -13.84 4.46 -2.22
C ILE A 210 -13.82 4.98 -3.66
N LYS A 211 -12.84 5.81 -3.99
CA LYS A 211 -12.67 6.38 -5.32
C LYS A 211 -11.31 7.04 -5.49
N LYS A 212 -10.96 7.26 -6.76
CA LYS A 212 -9.81 8.05 -7.19
C LYS A 212 -10.34 9.18 -8.08
N ASP A 213 -10.06 10.42 -7.70
CA ASP A 213 -10.42 11.61 -8.49
C ASP A 213 -9.14 12.18 -9.11
N LYS A 214 -8.89 11.82 -10.37
CA LYS A 214 -7.70 12.25 -11.13
C LYS A 214 -8.05 13.42 -12.05
N SER A 215 -7.17 14.43 -12.13
CA SER A 215 -7.29 15.54 -13.10
C SER A 215 -7.05 15.04 -14.53
N GLU A 216 -7.31 15.91 -15.50
CA GLU A 216 -6.72 15.76 -16.81
C GLU A 216 -5.18 15.78 -16.70
N VAL A 217 -4.54 15.01 -17.58
CA VAL A 217 -3.08 14.94 -17.64
C VAL A 217 -2.59 16.03 -18.58
N ASN A 218 -1.80 16.98 -18.06
CA ASN A 218 -1.09 17.92 -18.90
C ASN A 218 0.11 17.20 -19.52
N HIS A 219 0.24 17.27 -20.84
CA HIS A 219 1.32 16.65 -21.61
C HIS A 219 2.05 17.70 -22.41
N GLU A 220 3.36 17.77 -22.24
CA GLU A 220 4.22 18.72 -22.93
C GLU A 220 5.42 18.01 -23.57
N LYS A 221 5.89 18.60 -24.69
CA LYS A 221 7.18 18.26 -25.30
C LYS A 221 8.17 19.36 -24.99
N PHE A 222 9.38 18.99 -24.65
CA PHE A 222 10.46 19.93 -24.38
C PHE A 222 11.67 19.64 -25.27
N GLU A 223 12.45 20.68 -25.55
CA GLU A 223 13.71 20.53 -26.27
C GLU A 223 14.86 20.57 -25.25
N MET A 224 15.75 19.58 -25.33
CA MET A 224 17.01 19.66 -24.59
C MET A 224 17.94 20.63 -25.29
N THR A 225 18.23 21.77 -24.67
CA THR A 225 19.31 22.65 -25.13
C THR A 225 20.65 21.96 -24.82
N GLU A 226 21.41 21.67 -25.86
CA GLU A 226 22.80 21.26 -25.71
C GLU A 226 23.59 22.46 -25.11
N GLU A 227 24.05 22.34 -23.87
CA GLU A 227 25.05 23.25 -23.28
C GLU A 227 26.47 22.78 -23.55
#